data_b3d61956e8655f4cc9a41863e3783f1e
#
_entry.id   b3d61956e8655f4cc9a41863e3783f1e
#
_cell.length_a   1.000
_cell.length_b   1.000
_cell.length_c   1.000
_cell.angle_alpha   90.00
_cell.angle_beta   90.00
_cell.angle_gamma   90.00
#
_symmetry.space_group_name_H-M   'P 1'
#
loop_
_entity.id
_entity.type
_entity.pdbx_description
1 polymer ?
#
loop_
_entity_poly.entity_id
_entity_poly.type
_entity_poly.pdbx_seq_one_letter_code
_entity_poly.pdbx_strand_id
1 'polypeptide(L)'
;SILHTNFKISSEGETIIITDLDSVIIDSLHTGELQSDVSIGRINNGENYGLFLDPSPGEPNGEEAVLGILNDIVFSNESGFYSDPSLIVSISTNDLGVSVHYTLDGSDPTTSSPLYTGSIVIQQNTVIKAASFKDGWIRSPIKTGTFILDNENNNFPTIFLSTDPDNFFDYNTGIYEMGPN
;
A
#
# COMPACT_ATOMS: atom_id res chain seq x y z
N SER A 1 17.06 -3.99 -27.93
CA SER A 1 17.35 -5.17 -27.10
C SER A 1 16.87 -4.86 -25.68
N ILE A 2 15.92 -5.62 -25.18
CA ILE A 2 15.50 -5.49 -23.79
C ILE A 2 16.59 -6.16 -22.96
N LEU A 3 17.31 -5.35 -22.16
CA LEU A 3 18.28 -5.87 -21.20
C LEU A 3 17.52 -6.45 -20.01
N HIS A 4 17.69 -7.74 -19.78
CA HIS A 4 17.17 -8.39 -18.57
C HIS A 4 18.18 -9.41 -18.05
N THR A 5 18.16 -9.67 -16.75
CA THR A 5 18.96 -10.71 -16.12
C THR A 5 18.31 -12.09 -16.33
N ASN A 6 19.10 -13.15 -16.22
CA ASN A 6 18.63 -14.53 -16.23
C ASN A 6 18.31 -15.07 -14.81
N PHE A 7 18.31 -14.20 -13.82
CA PHE A 7 17.95 -14.49 -12.42
C PHE A 7 16.84 -13.55 -11.98
N LYS A 8 16.18 -13.92 -10.90
CA LYS A 8 15.14 -13.12 -10.23
C LYS A 8 15.68 -12.60 -8.91
N ILE A 9 15.20 -11.43 -8.51
CA ILE A 9 15.46 -10.85 -7.20
C ILE A 9 14.21 -11.12 -6.34
N SER A 10 14.42 -11.61 -5.10
CA SER A 10 13.33 -11.85 -4.17
C SER A 10 12.68 -10.54 -3.72
N SER A 11 11.34 -10.52 -3.62
CA SER A 11 10.62 -9.39 -3.04
C SER A 11 10.87 -9.23 -1.53
N GLU A 12 11.30 -10.30 -0.86
CA GLU A 12 11.65 -10.26 0.58
C GLU A 12 13.02 -9.64 0.85
N GLY A 13 13.76 -9.34 -0.22
CA GLY A 13 15.08 -8.74 -0.16
C GLY A 13 16.22 -9.73 -0.38
N GLU A 14 17.24 -9.26 -1.07
CA GLU A 14 18.48 -9.99 -1.37
C GLU A 14 19.67 -9.05 -1.42
N THR A 15 20.87 -9.64 -1.37
CA THR A 15 22.10 -8.89 -1.63
C THR A 15 22.60 -9.18 -3.02
N ILE A 16 22.67 -8.13 -3.84
CA ILE A 16 23.24 -8.15 -5.19
C ILE A 16 24.70 -7.76 -5.06
N ILE A 17 25.61 -8.58 -5.59
CA ILE A 17 27.05 -8.35 -5.53
C ILE A 17 27.60 -8.36 -6.96
N ILE A 18 28.41 -7.36 -7.27
CA ILE A 18 29.20 -7.28 -8.50
C ILE A 18 30.64 -7.53 -8.15
N THR A 19 31.27 -8.52 -8.80
CA THR A 19 32.70 -8.82 -8.61
C THR A 19 33.46 -8.68 -9.92
N ASP A 20 34.76 -8.48 -9.82
CA ASP A 20 35.67 -8.64 -10.95
C ASP A 20 35.95 -10.13 -11.25
N LEU A 21 36.85 -10.39 -12.22
CA LEU A 21 37.24 -11.74 -12.60
C LEU A 21 38.01 -12.50 -11.52
N ASP A 22 38.64 -11.78 -10.59
CA ASP A 22 39.38 -12.32 -9.45
C ASP A 22 38.49 -12.49 -8.19
N SER A 23 37.17 -12.34 -8.34
CA SER A 23 36.16 -12.41 -7.27
C SER A 23 36.29 -11.31 -6.21
N VAL A 24 36.92 -10.21 -6.53
CA VAL A 24 36.96 -9.02 -5.67
C VAL A 24 35.65 -8.26 -5.83
N ILE A 25 35.01 -7.90 -4.73
CA ILE A 25 33.75 -7.16 -4.74
C ILE A 25 34.02 -5.74 -5.24
N ILE A 26 33.41 -5.37 -6.37
CA ILE A 26 33.42 -4.02 -6.94
C ILE A 26 32.30 -3.19 -6.33
N ASP A 27 31.09 -3.79 -6.18
CA ASP A 27 29.92 -3.12 -5.64
C ASP A 27 28.96 -4.14 -5.01
N SER A 28 28.15 -3.68 -4.06
CA SER A 28 27.11 -4.49 -3.45
C SER A 28 25.92 -3.63 -3.04
N LEU A 29 24.71 -4.19 -3.20
CA LEU A 29 23.46 -3.59 -2.82
C LEU A 29 22.62 -4.62 -2.07
N HIS A 30 22.16 -4.27 -0.87
CA HIS A 30 21.10 -5.01 -0.19
C HIS A 30 19.76 -4.32 -0.51
N THR A 31 18.86 -5.04 -1.18
CA THR A 31 17.62 -4.43 -1.70
C THR A 31 16.58 -4.15 -0.61
N GLY A 32 16.64 -4.87 0.52
CA GLY A 32 15.53 -4.89 1.46
C GLY A 32 14.25 -5.46 0.84
N GLU A 33 13.13 -5.33 1.52
CA GLU A 33 11.83 -5.68 1.00
C GLU A 33 11.43 -4.74 -0.15
N LEU A 34 11.04 -5.33 -1.29
CA LEU A 34 10.66 -4.60 -2.50
C LEU A 34 9.15 -4.70 -2.73
N GLN A 35 8.51 -3.58 -2.97
CA GLN A 35 7.12 -3.53 -3.42
C GLN A 35 7.03 -3.49 -4.95
N SER A 36 5.87 -3.90 -5.48
CA SER A 36 5.58 -3.76 -6.92
C SER A 36 5.68 -2.30 -7.34
N ASP A 37 6.20 -2.08 -8.55
CA ASP A 37 6.33 -0.77 -9.20
C ASP A 37 7.26 0.22 -8.45
N VAL A 38 8.13 -0.29 -7.58
CA VAL A 38 9.17 0.49 -6.92
C VAL A 38 10.54 -0.04 -7.33
N SER A 39 11.43 0.84 -7.76
CA SER A 39 12.82 0.50 -8.04
C SER A 39 13.75 1.00 -6.93
N ILE A 40 14.89 0.35 -6.77
CA ILE A 40 15.98 0.81 -5.89
C ILE A 40 17.21 1.14 -6.75
N GLY A 41 17.85 2.25 -6.45
CA GLY A 41 19.02 2.68 -7.19
C GLY A 41 19.84 3.73 -6.47
N ARG A 42 20.98 4.10 -7.04
CA ARG A 42 21.81 5.18 -6.50
C ARG A 42 21.15 6.53 -6.71
N ILE A 43 21.17 7.37 -5.69
CA ILE A 43 20.68 8.75 -5.77
C ILE A 43 21.76 9.60 -6.43
N ASN A 44 21.43 10.28 -7.54
CA ASN A 44 22.35 11.18 -8.27
C ASN A 44 23.69 10.54 -8.62
N ASN A 45 23.72 9.23 -8.92
CA ASN A 45 24.96 8.46 -9.14
C ASN A 45 25.97 8.53 -7.98
N GLY A 46 25.50 8.90 -6.79
CA GLY A 46 26.29 8.96 -5.55
C GLY A 46 26.46 7.60 -4.87
N GLU A 47 26.91 7.63 -3.64
CA GLU A 47 27.12 6.42 -2.83
C GLU A 47 25.82 5.93 -2.15
N ASN A 48 24.85 6.82 -1.95
CA ASN A 48 23.60 6.51 -1.28
C ASN A 48 22.59 5.86 -2.23
N TYR A 49 21.83 4.91 -1.72
CA TYR A 49 20.70 4.29 -2.40
C TYR A 49 19.38 4.86 -1.91
N GLY A 50 18.38 4.87 -2.79
CA GLY A 50 17.02 5.27 -2.50
C GLY A 50 16.01 4.49 -3.32
N LEU A 51 14.75 4.64 -2.96
CA LEU A 51 13.63 4.05 -3.67
C LEU A 51 13.05 5.08 -4.64
N PHE A 52 12.67 4.62 -5.83
CA PHE A 52 12.12 5.46 -6.89
C PHE A 52 10.78 4.88 -7.37
N LEU A 53 9.75 5.73 -7.43
CA LEU A 53 8.42 5.38 -7.92
C LEU A 53 8.39 5.33 -9.46
N ASP A 54 9.22 6.17 -10.10
CA ASP A 54 9.37 6.20 -11.55
C ASP A 54 10.71 5.57 -11.94
N PRO A 55 10.72 4.28 -12.33
CA PRO A 55 11.95 3.62 -12.75
C PRO A 55 12.48 4.18 -14.08
N SER A 56 13.78 4.38 -14.18
CA SER A 56 14.47 4.97 -15.33
C SER A 56 15.49 4.01 -15.98
N PRO A 57 15.05 2.86 -16.55
CA PRO A 57 15.97 1.84 -17.08
C PRO A 57 16.79 2.38 -18.25
N GLY A 58 18.14 2.38 -18.09
CA GLY A 58 19.08 2.87 -19.08
C GLY A 58 19.36 4.37 -19.03
N GLU A 59 18.70 5.10 -18.16
CA GLU A 59 18.89 6.52 -17.91
C GLU A 59 19.35 6.77 -16.46
N PRO A 60 19.92 7.93 -16.15
CA PRO A 60 20.25 8.28 -14.77
C PRO A 60 19.01 8.27 -13.86
N ASN A 61 19.17 7.81 -12.62
CA ASN A 61 18.11 7.90 -11.64
C ASN A 61 17.78 9.37 -11.33
N GLY A 62 16.50 9.65 -11.08
CA GLY A 62 16.03 10.97 -10.67
C GLY A 62 16.60 11.43 -9.33
N GLU A 63 16.38 12.70 -8.98
CA GLU A 63 16.81 13.28 -7.72
C GLU A 63 15.85 12.97 -6.56
N GLU A 64 14.59 12.67 -6.88
CA GLU A 64 13.52 12.44 -5.90
C GLU A 64 13.43 10.97 -5.50
N ALA A 65 14.35 10.56 -4.64
CA ALA A 65 14.24 9.27 -3.97
C ALA A 65 13.34 9.38 -2.74
N VAL A 66 12.50 8.36 -2.51
CA VAL A 66 11.72 8.26 -1.27
C VAL A 66 12.54 7.61 -0.16
N LEU A 67 12.27 8.02 1.08
CA LEU A 67 13.03 7.60 2.27
C LEU A 67 12.70 6.18 2.73
N GLY A 68 11.56 5.65 2.31
CA GLY A 68 11.11 4.31 2.66
C GLY A 68 9.61 4.14 2.42
N ILE A 69 9.10 3.02 2.88
CA ILE A 69 7.70 2.61 2.77
C ILE A 69 7.14 2.53 4.19
N LEU A 70 5.95 3.09 4.41
CA LEU A 70 5.29 3.03 5.70
C LEU A 70 4.71 1.63 5.96
N ASN A 71 4.76 1.20 7.22
CA ASN A 71 4.25 -0.10 7.65
C ASN A 71 2.72 -0.15 7.62
N ASP A 72 2.19 -1.36 7.64
CA ASP A 72 0.76 -1.62 7.74
C ASP A 72 0.15 -0.94 8.96
N ILE A 73 -1.06 -0.44 8.79
CA ILE A 73 -1.91 0.01 9.89
C ILE A 73 -2.80 -1.13 10.39
N VAL A 74 -3.21 -1.05 11.65
CA VAL A 74 -4.03 -2.07 12.29
C VAL A 74 -5.32 -1.45 12.81
N PHE A 75 -6.45 -2.12 12.55
CA PHE A 75 -7.73 -1.82 13.16
C PHE A 75 -7.90 -2.62 14.45
N SER A 76 -8.57 -2.03 15.46
CA SER A 76 -8.88 -2.72 16.72
C SER A 76 -9.85 -3.90 16.54
N ASN A 77 -10.57 -3.94 15.43
CA ASN A 77 -11.61 -4.92 15.13
C ASN A 77 -11.38 -5.52 13.74
N GLU A 78 -11.64 -6.81 13.61
CA GLU A 78 -11.62 -7.52 12.32
C GLU A 78 -12.91 -7.25 11.53
N SER A 79 -12.85 -7.45 10.19
CA SER A 79 -14.07 -7.42 9.36
C SER A 79 -15.05 -8.50 9.81
N GLY A 80 -16.34 -8.18 9.89
CA GLY A 80 -17.31 -9.15 10.34
C GLY A 80 -18.68 -8.58 10.70
N PHE A 81 -19.50 -9.44 11.31
CA PHE A 81 -20.81 -9.12 11.81
C PHE A 81 -20.75 -8.82 13.31
N TYR A 82 -21.46 -7.79 13.72
CA TYR A 82 -21.50 -7.29 15.08
C TYR A 82 -22.95 -7.13 15.53
N SER A 83 -23.29 -7.71 16.68
CA SER A 83 -24.67 -7.66 17.23
C SER A 83 -24.96 -6.39 17.98
N ASP A 84 -23.95 -5.62 18.35
CA ASP A 84 -24.14 -4.35 19.04
C ASP A 84 -24.66 -3.27 18.09
N PRO A 85 -25.50 -2.35 18.56
CA PRO A 85 -26.06 -1.27 17.75
C PRO A 85 -25.02 -0.22 17.34
N SER A 86 -23.84 -0.27 17.89
CA SER A 86 -22.69 0.57 17.54
C SER A 86 -21.38 -0.14 17.81
N LEU A 87 -20.38 0.14 16.99
CA LEU A 87 -19.04 -0.40 17.12
C LEU A 87 -18.04 0.76 17.18
N ILE A 88 -17.04 0.65 18.05
CA ILE A 88 -15.94 1.61 18.12
C ILE A 88 -14.71 0.97 17.48
N VAL A 89 -14.18 1.59 16.43
CA VAL A 89 -12.98 1.13 15.71
C VAL A 89 -11.86 2.13 15.94
N SER A 90 -10.72 1.64 16.42
CA SER A 90 -9.48 2.42 16.54
C SER A 90 -8.49 1.99 15.47
N ILE A 91 -7.66 2.93 15.03
CA ILE A 91 -6.59 2.72 14.05
C ILE A 91 -5.26 2.98 14.75
N SER A 92 -4.29 2.10 14.54
CA SER A 92 -2.93 2.23 15.07
C SER A 92 -1.88 1.90 14.00
N THR A 93 -0.69 2.47 14.17
CA THR A 93 0.51 2.19 13.38
C THR A 93 1.74 2.25 14.27
N ASN A 94 2.80 1.55 13.88
CA ASN A 94 4.10 1.61 14.54
C ASN A 94 4.99 2.75 14.01
N ASP A 95 4.60 3.38 12.89
CA ASP A 95 5.37 4.46 12.30
C ASP A 95 5.22 5.76 13.09
N LEU A 96 6.33 6.45 13.29
CA LEU A 96 6.36 7.73 14.01
C LEU A 96 6.28 8.92 13.03
N GLY A 97 5.51 9.93 13.45
CA GLY A 97 5.41 11.19 12.69
C GLY A 97 4.65 11.03 11.38
N VAL A 98 3.66 10.13 11.34
CA VAL A 98 2.74 9.94 10.21
C VAL A 98 1.40 10.58 10.47
N SER A 99 0.68 10.93 9.41
CA SER A 99 -0.75 11.22 9.43
C SER A 99 -1.51 9.99 8.94
N VAL A 100 -2.58 9.59 9.64
CA VAL A 100 -3.48 8.52 9.18
C VAL A 100 -4.73 9.16 8.62
N HIS A 101 -5.07 8.82 7.38
CA HIS A 101 -6.30 9.27 6.71
C HIS A 101 -7.20 8.08 6.43
N TYR A 102 -8.51 8.31 6.43
CA TYR A 102 -9.49 7.24 6.23
C TYR A 102 -10.68 7.71 5.39
N THR A 103 -11.43 6.74 4.85
CA THR A 103 -12.69 6.92 4.14
C THR A 103 -13.75 5.95 4.70
N LEU A 104 -15.02 6.28 4.52
CA LEU A 104 -16.18 5.47 4.94
C LEU A 104 -17.09 5.08 3.78
N ASP A 105 -16.72 5.44 2.56
CA ASP A 105 -17.48 5.26 1.33
C ASP A 105 -16.88 4.21 0.38
N GLY A 106 -15.77 3.59 0.79
CA GLY A 106 -15.07 2.58 -0.02
C GLY A 106 -14.03 3.15 -0.98
N SER A 107 -13.93 4.47 -1.13
CA SER A 107 -12.86 5.10 -1.90
C SER A 107 -11.50 4.93 -1.22
N ASP A 108 -10.42 5.00 -1.99
CA ASP A 108 -9.08 4.92 -1.44
C ASP A 108 -8.71 6.21 -0.69
N PRO A 109 -8.15 6.12 0.53
CA PRO A 109 -7.75 7.28 1.30
C PRO A 109 -6.57 8.00 0.65
N THR A 110 -6.63 9.32 0.65
CA THR A 110 -5.58 10.24 0.21
C THR A 110 -5.24 11.23 1.33
N THR A 111 -4.22 12.04 1.15
CA THR A 111 -3.90 13.14 2.09
C THR A 111 -5.00 14.20 2.20
N SER A 112 -5.97 14.22 1.27
CA SER A 112 -7.15 15.09 1.32
C SER A 112 -8.35 14.44 2.04
N SER A 113 -8.28 13.15 2.33
CA SER A 113 -9.33 12.42 3.07
C SER A 113 -9.34 12.84 4.55
N PRO A 114 -10.40 12.57 5.30
CA PRO A 114 -10.49 12.86 6.73
C PRO A 114 -9.27 12.35 7.52
N LEU A 115 -8.71 13.22 8.36
CA LEU A 115 -7.61 12.87 9.25
C LEU A 115 -8.14 12.07 10.45
N TYR A 116 -7.50 10.95 10.75
CA TYR A 116 -7.80 10.18 11.94
C TYR A 116 -7.23 10.88 13.18
N THR A 117 -8.11 11.34 14.05
CA THR A 117 -7.76 12.02 15.31
C THR A 117 -8.24 11.26 16.56
N GLY A 118 -8.93 10.15 16.39
CA GLY A 118 -9.49 9.33 17.47
C GLY A 118 -10.45 8.28 16.94
N SER A 119 -10.93 7.41 17.83
CA SER A 119 -11.77 6.26 17.47
C SER A 119 -13.00 6.64 16.64
N ILE A 120 -13.30 5.82 15.66
CA ILE A 120 -14.45 5.97 14.76
C ILE A 120 -15.62 5.20 15.35
N VAL A 121 -16.76 5.87 15.54
CA VAL A 121 -18.00 5.24 15.99
C VAL A 121 -18.84 4.86 14.77
N ILE A 122 -19.11 3.58 14.61
CA ILE A 122 -19.92 3.01 13.54
C ILE A 122 -21.32 2.72 14.10
N GLN A 123 -22.37 3.20 13.44
CA GLN A 123 -23.77 3.00 13.81
C GLN A 123 -24.63 2.41 12.67
N GLN A 124 -23.98 2.08 11.56
CA GLN A 124 -24.59 1.43 10.39
C GLN A 124 -23.54 0.57 9.68
N ASN A 125 -23.95 -0.26 8.75
CA ASN A 125 -23.00 -1.03 7.93
C ASN A 125 -22.01 -0.10 7.25
N THR A 126 -20.71 -0.33 7.47
CA THR A 126 -19.66 0.60 7.06
C THR A 126 -18.44 -0.16 6.55
N VAL A 127 -17.87 0.34 5.47
CA VAL A 127 -16.52 -0.03 5.02
C VAL A 127 -15.58 1.10 5.40
N ILE A 128 -14.54 0.78 6.19
CA ILE A 128 -13.46 1.71 6.48
C ILE A 128 -12.25 1.33 5.62
N LYS A 129 -11.73 2.27 4.85
CA LYS A 129 -10.39 2.18 4.28
C LYS A 129 -9.50 3.22 4.93
N ALA A 130 -8.26 2.84 5.25
CA ALA A 130 -7.33 3.77 5.85
C ALA A 130 -5.89 3.48 5.41
N ALA A 131 -5.07 4.53 5.40
CA ALA A 131 -3.63 4.46 5.14
C ALA A 131 -2.89 5.55 5.94
N SER A 132 -1.62 5.32 6.21
CA SER A 132 -0.71 6.31 6.79
C SER A 132 0.10 7.00 5.70
N PHE A 133 0.39 8.29 5.93
CA PHE A 133 1.12 9.16 5.01
C PHE A 133 2.21 9.93 5.75
N LYS A 134 3.31 10.16 5.05
CA LYS A 134 4.44 10.97 5.54
C LYS A 134 5.21 11.52 4.36
N ASP A 135 5.58 12.80 4.43
CA ASP A 135 6.33 13.45 3.36
C ASP A 135 7.64 12.72 3.07
N GLY A 136 7.93 12.50 1.79
CA GLY A 136 9.11 11.77 1.35
C GLY A 136 9.06 10.26 1.56
N TRP A 137 7.92 9.69 1.93
CA TRP A 137 7.71 8.25 2.10
C TRP A 137 6.60 7.74 1.19
N ILE A 138 6.71 6.48 0.79
CA ILE A 138 5.57 5.76 0.19
C ILE A 138 4.55 5.49 1.30
N ARG A 139 3.28 5.80 1.04
CA ARG A 139 2.20 5.51 1.97
C ARG A 139 2.16 4.03 2.36
N SER A 140 1.55 3.72 3.50
CA SER A 140 1.27 2.33 3.86
C SER A 140 0.34 1.65 2.84
N PRO A 141 0.33 0.32 2.78
CA PRO A 141 -0.78 -0.42 2.18
C PRO A 141 -2.13 0.06 2.75
N ILE A 142 -3.17 0.07 1.90
CA ILE A 142 -4.51 0.44 2.35
C ILE A 142 -5.08 -0.72 3.16
N LYS A 143 -5.39 -0.46 4.42
CA LYS A 143 -6.15 -1.39 5.25
C LYS A 143 -7.63 -1.19 5.02
N THR A 144 -8.34 -2.27 4.68
CA THR A 144 -9.80 -2.26 4.52
C THR A 144 -10.45 -3.08 5.63
N GLY A 145 -11.50 -2.54 6.25
CA GLY A 145 -12.35 -3.23 7.20
C GLY A 145 -13.83 -3.07 6.84
N THR A 146 -14.58 -4.18 6.80
CA THR A 146 -16.02 -4.18 6.56
C THR A 146 -16.74 -4.58 7.84
N PHE A 147 -17.58 -3.71 8.34
CA PHE A 147 -18.29 -3.89 9.61
C PHE A 147 -19.78 -3.87 9.37
N ILE A 148 -20.44 -5.00 9.64
CA ILE A 148 -21.88 -5.18 9.45
C ILE A 148 -22.52 -5.23 10.83
N LEU A 149 -23.35 -4.23 11.13
CA LEU A 149 -24.13 -4.18 12.37
C LEU A 149 -25.47 -4.90 12.13
N ASP A 150 -25.48 -6.22 12.36
CA ASP A 150 -26.64 -7.07 12.13
C ASP A 150 -26.77 -8.08 13.27
N ASN A 151 -27.98 -8.16 13.82
CA ASN A 151 -28.33 -9.11 14.88
C ASN A 151 -28.71 -10.50 14.33
N GLU A 152 -28.76 -10.68 13.01
CA GLU A 152 -29.09 -11.99 12.42
C GLU A 152 -27.84 -12.88 12.36
N ASN A 153 -27.91 -14.03 13.03
CA ASN A 153 -26.88 -15.06 12.97
C ASN A 153 -26.83 -15.69 11.57
N ASN A 154 -26.04 -15.11 10.69
CA ASN A 154 -25.76 -15.71 9.39
C ASN A 154 -24.76 -16.85 9.55
N ASN A 155 -25.23 -18.10 9.44
CA ASN A 155 -24.39 -19.30 9.48
C ASN A 155 -23.70 -19.62 8.14
N PHE A 156 -23.74 -18.70 7.17
CA PHE A 156 -23.12 -18.90 5.86
C PHE A 156 -21.72 -18.27 5.83
N PRO A 157 -20.76 -18.94 5.15
CA PRO A 157 -19.48 -18.30 4.84
C PRO A 157 -19.70 -17.00 4.09
N THR A 158 -19.16 -15.90 4.59
CA THR A 158 -19.32 -14.57 4.00
C THR A 158 -17.99 -14.05 3.50
N ILE A 159 -17.95 -13.54 2.27
CA ILE A 159 -16.80 -12.89 1.67
C ILE A 159 -17.15 -11.41 1.50
N PHE A 160 -16.32 -10.53 2.09
CA PHE A 160 -16.42 -9.09 1.90
C PHE A 160 -15.50 -8.69 0.74
N LEU A 161 -16.11 -8.14 -0.32
CA LEU A 161 -15.38 -7.54 -1.45
C LEU A 161 -15.51 -6.02 -1.35
N SER A 162 -14.40 -5.34 -1.28
CA SER A 162 -14.33 -3.89 -1.32
C SER A 162 -13.29 -3.46 -2.35
N THR A 163 -13.70 -2.58 -3.25
CA THR A 163 -12.84 -1.99 -4.27
C THR A 163 -13.24 -0.54 -4.47
N ASP A 164 -12.45 0.22 -5.22
CA ASP A 164 -12.85 1.56 -5.65
C ASP A 164 -14.13 1.47 -6.49
N PRO A 165 -15.12 2.35 -6.26
CA PRO A 165 -16.35 2.38 -7.04
C PRO A 165 -16.13 2.45 -8.56
N ASP A 166 -15.08 3.10 -9.02
CA ASP A 166 -14.75 3.20 -10.44
C ASP A 166 -14.42 1.84 -11.07
N ASN A 167 -13.89 0.89 -10.30
CA ASN A 167 -13.69 -0.48 -10.78
C ASN A 167 -15.00 -1.20 -11.14
N PHE A 168 -16.13 -0.74 -10.61
CA PHE A 168 -17.44 -1.25 -10.95
C PHE A 168 -18.16 -0.40 -11.99
N PHE A 169 -18.11 0.92 -11.89
CA PHE A 169 -19.04 1.84 -12.52
C PHE A 169 -18.41 2.85 -13.49
N ASP A 170 -17.06 2.88 -13.62
CA ASP A 170 -16.42 3.71 -14.65
C ASP A 170 -16.78 3.21 -16.03
N TYR A 171 -17.12 4.13 -16.94
CA TYR A 171 -17.56 3.81 -18.30
C TYR A 171 -16.53 3.05 -19.13
N ASN A 172 -15.21 3.28 -18.89
CA ASN A 172 -14.15 2.67 -19.67
C ASN A 172 -13.60 1.39 -19.03
N THR A 173 -13.58 1.32 -17.71
CA THR A 173 -12.85 0.30 -16.93
C THR A 173 -13.73 -0.47 -15.95
N GLY A 174 -14.95 0.02 -15.65
CA GLY A 174 -15.87 -0.60 -14.71
C GLY A 174 -16.47 -1.90 -15.25
N ILE A 175 -16.57 -2.92 -14.41
CA ILE A 175 -17.08 -4.24 -14.81
C ILE A 175 -18.62 -4.30 -14.98
N TYR A 176 -19.36 -3.32 -14.48
CA TYR A 176 -20.81 -3.24 -14.60
C TYR A 176 -21.28 -2.27 -15.70
N GLU A 177 -20.39 -1.45 -16.24
CA GLU A 177 -20.72 -0.57 -17.35
C GLU A 177 -20.37 -1.25 -18.68
N MET A 178 -21.27 -1.10 -19.67
CA MET A 178 -20.95 -1.48 -21.05
C MET A 178 -20.09 -0.38 -21.65
N GLY A 179 -18.77 -0.56 -21.55
CA GLY A 179 -17.80 0.36 -22.11
C GLY A 179 -17.92 0.57 -23.63
N PRO A 180 -17.03 1.35 -24.24
CA PRO A 180 -17.06 1.60 -25.67
C PRO A 180 -16.86 0.28 -26.45
N ASN A 181 -17.78 0.01 -27.38
CA ASN A 181 -17.66 -1.10 -28.34
C ASN A 181 -16.52 -0.88 -29.32
#